data_e3edb4e5642753f601c6bc9644d41fec
#
_entry.id   e3edb4e5642753f601c6bc9644d41fec
#
_cell.length_a   1.000
_cell.length_b   1.000
_cell.length_c   1.000
_cell.angle_alpha   90.00
_cell.angle_beta   90.00
_cell.angle_gamma   90.00
#
_symmetry.space_group_name_H-M   'P 1'
#
loop_
_entity.id
_entity.type
_entity.pdbx_description
1 polymer ?
#
loop_
_entity_poly.entity_id
_entity_poly.type
_entity_poly.pdbx_seq_one_letter_code
_entity_poly.pdbx_strand_id
1 'polypeptide(L)'
;MAELCLGTVQFGMNYGINNSSGQPAEENVFEMLDTAIENGIRMFDTASAYGTSEILLGKYLKARKRKDPIRIVSKLRPNLLKDHEKDTAGAIRRELENTLERLQMDRLNGYLLHDAQDFYFSGVPDALRRLKEEKLVKHVGLSIYELRDGYAALDTDGLDYVQLPYSVLDQRGIQESFIPDAVSAGMTVFTRSAFLQGLLMMETERVPEHLYSALPYLQKLDELCEKYQVRKIDALIHFITDEERIQYLVFGVDTKEQLLQYIHIYQNGKIPLELAEELKKTFTNVEKEIIFPNLWSKNRKRG
;
A
#
# COMPACT_ATOMS: atom_id res chain seq x y z
N MET A 1 -16.01 6.45 4.23
CA MET A 1 -15.32 5.22 3.80
C MET A 1 -14.06 5.58 3.01
N ALA A 2 -12.96 4.87 3.25
CA ALA A 2 -11.75 5.03 2.44
C ALA A 2 -12.00 4.61 0.98
N GLU A 3 -11.44 5.34 0.01
CA GLU A 3 -11.48 4.96 -1.41
C GLU A 3 -10.53 3.78 -1.70
N LEU A 4 -10.89 2.97 -2.70
CA LEU A 4 -10.03 1.89 -3.18
C LEU A 4 -8.87 2.46 -4.03
N CYS A 5 -7.65 2.02 -3.72
CA CYS A 5 -6.44 2.30 -4.49
C CYS A 5 -5.82 0.97 -4.94
N LEU A 6 -5.76 0.71 -6.25
CA LEU A 6 -5.23 -0.55 -6.77
C LEU A 6 -3.71 -0.54 -6.72
N GLY A 7 -3.14 -1.39 -5.86
CA GLY A 7 -1.71 -1.67 -5.79
C GLY A 7 -1.28 -2.58 -6.95
N THR A 8 -0.17 -2.27 -7.58
CA THR A 8 0.25 -2.90 -8.83
C THR A 8 1.53 -3.73 -8.72
N VAL A 9 1.97 -4.06 -7.51
CA VAL A 9 3.18 -4.86 -7.30
C VAL A 9 3.09 -6.23 -7.99
N GLN A 10 1.93 -6.89 -7.92
CA GLN A 10 1.69 -8.18 -8.58
C GLN A 10 1.77 -8.09 -10.10
N PHE A 11 1.47 -6.94 -10.68
CA PHE A 11 1.58 -6.74 -12.13
C PHE A 11 3.03 -6.77 -12.62
N GLY A 12 3.97 -6.36 -11.78
CA GLY A 12 5.37 -6.26 -12.15
C GLY A 12 6.29 -7.40 -11.71
N MET A 13 5.85 -8.22 -10.75
CA MET A 13 6.67 -9.29 -10.19
C MET A 13 5.83 -10.32 -9.44
N ASN A 14 6.39 -11.51 -9.20
CA ASN A 14 5.78 -12.49 -8.31
C ASN A 14 5.82 -11.94 -6.85
N TYR A 15 4.66 -11.68 -6.28
CA TYR A 15 4.53 -11.05 -4.97
C TYR A 15 3.40 -11.66 -4.14
N GLY A 16 3.65 -11.80 -2.83
CA GLY A 16 2.72 -12.36 -1.86
C GLY A 16 3.03 -13.82 -1.54
N ILE A 17 2.95 -14.17 -0.23
CA ILE A 17 3.23 -15.55 0.24
C ILE A 17 2.12 -16.55 -0.12
N ASN A 18 0.93 -16.04 -0.45
CA ASN A 18 -0.22 -16.84 -0.88
C ASN A 18 -0.42 -16.81 -2.41
N ASN A 19 0.44 -16.12 -3.15
CA ASN A 19 0.38 -16.10 -4.61
C ASN A 19 0.93 -17.41 -5.18
N SER A 20 0.07 -18.20 -5.84
CA SER A 20 0.43 -19.45 -6.51
C SER A 20 0.49 -19.32 -8.04
N SER A 21 -0.01 -18.23 -8.61
CA SER A 21 -0.10 -18.01 -10.06
C SER A 21 1.08 -17.21 -10.65
N GLY A 22 1.89 -16.60 -9.77
CA GLY A 22 3.02 -15.77 -10.21
C GLY A 22 2.59 -14.39 -10.73
N GLN A 23 3.42 -13.80 -11.59
CA GLN A 23 3.12 -12.54 -12.26
C GLN A 23 2.08 -12.77 -13.37
N PRO A 24 0.97 -11.99 -13.42
CA PRO A 24 -0.02 -12.11 -14.49
C PRO A 24 0.53 -11.69 -15.86
N ALA A 25 0.00 -12.28 -16.93
CA ALA A 25 0.31 -11.88 -18.30
C ALA A 25 -0.19 -10.46 -18.58
N GLU A 26 0.41 -9.78 -19.57
CA GLU A 26 0.09 -8.38 -19.93
C GLU A 26 -1.41 -8.19 -20.24
N GLU A 27 -2.03 -9.11 -20.96
CA GLU A 27 -3.45 -9.08 -21.28
C GLU A 27 -4.33 -9.10 -20.01
N ASN A 28 -4.01 -9.98 -19.06
CA ASN A 28 -4.73 -10.07 -17.79
C ASN A 28 -4.58 -8.80 -16.95
N VAL A 29 -3.38 -8.18 -16.96
CA VAL A 29 -3.15 -6.89 -16.31
C VAL A 29 -4.04 -5.81 -16.93
N PHE A 30 -4.13 -5.77 -18.25
CA PHE A 30 -4.96 -4.80 -18.96
C PHE A 30 -6.46 -4.99 -18.67
N GLU A 31 -6.92 -6.24 -18.60
CA GLU A 31 -8.30 -6.54 -18.19
C GLU A 31 -8.60 -6.12 -16.74
N MET A 32 -7.66 -6.35 -15.82
CA MET A 32 -7.81 -5.90 -14.44
C MET A 32 -7.85 -4.37 -14.34
N LEU A 33 -7.00 -3.68 -15.08
CA LEU A 33 -7.00 -2.21 -15.11
C LEU A 33 -8.30 -1.66 -15.73
N ASP A 34 -8.79 -2.23 -16.84
CA ASP A 34 -10.08 -1.87 -17.42
C ASP A 34 -11.20 -2.09 -16.40
N THR A 35 -11.25 -3.26 -15.76
CA THR A 35 -12.25 -3.60 -14.74
C THR A 35 -12.21 -2.63 -13.55
N ALA A 36 -11.02 -2.31 -13.03
CA ALA A 36 -10.87 -1.36 -11.94
C ALA A 36 -11.46 0.01 -12.29
N ILE A 37 -11.11 0.53 -13.46
CA ILE A 37 -11.57 1.84 -13.92
C ILE A 37 -13.07 1.85 -14.20
N GLU A 38 -13.62 0.83 -14.82
CA GLU A 38 -15.07 0.68 -15.09
C GLU A 38 -15.88 0.66 -13.78
N ASN A 39 -15.30 0.15 -12.70
CA ASN A 39 -15.92 0.13 -11.37
C ASN A 39 -15.54 1.34 -10.47
N GLY A 40 -15.01 2.41 -11.05
CA GLY A 40 -14.80 3.68 -10.36
C GLY A 40 -13.46 3.82 -9.63
N ILE A 41 -12.57 2.84 -9.66
CA ILE A 41 -11.22 2.98 -9.09
C ILE A 41 -10.42 3.94 -9.97
N ARG A 42 -9.87 4.99 -9.37
CA ARG A 42 -9.13 6.05 -10.08
C ARG A 42 -7.72 6.27 -9.52
N MET A 43 -7.39 5.68 -8.37
CA MET A 43 -6.08 5.76 -7.75
C MET A 43 -5.34 4.44 -7.91
N PHE A 44 -4.08 4.51 -8.36
CA PHE A 44 -3.21 3.36 -8.59
C PHE A 44 -1.88 3.59 -7.87
N ASP A 45 -1.44 2.59 -7.11
CA ASP A 45 -0.17 2.61 -6.37
C ASP A 45 0.85 1.71 -7.06
N THR A 46 1.97 2.26 -7.44
CA THR A 46 3.11 1.54 -8.02
C THR A 46 4.43 1.94 -7.34
N ALA A 47 5.54 1.44 -7.83
CA ALA A 47 6.88 1.86 -7.44
C ALA A 47 7.92 1.43 -8.49
N SER A 48 9.01 2.15 -8.59
CA SER A 48 10.15 1.77 -9.46
C SER A 48 10.75 0.41 -9.06
N ALA A 49 10.57 -0.01 -7.81
CA ALA A 49 11.01 -1.31 -7.29
C ALA A 49 10.06 -2.48 -7.63
N TYR A 50 8.92 -2.23 -8.28
CA TYR A 50 7.91 -3.27 -8.58
C TYR A 50 8.12 -3.90 -9.97
N GLY A 51 9.36 -4.26 -10.29
CA GLY A 51 9.72 -4.96 -11.53
C GLY A 51 9.24 -4.20 -12.78
N THR A 52 8.36 -4.82 -13.57
CA THR A 52 7.83 -4.24 -14.82
C THR A 52 6.54 -3.43 -14.65
N SER A 53 6.07 -3.20 -13.42
CA SER A 53 4.76 -2.60 -13.14
C SER A 53 4.57 -1.23 -13.80
N GLU A 54 5.54 -0.31 -13.66
CA GLU A 54 5.45 1.03 -14.28
C GLU A 54 5.42 0.94 -15.81
N ILE A 55 6.17 0.01 -16.40
CA ILE A 55 6.19 -0.22 -17.87
C ILE A 55 4.82 -0.71 -18.35
N LEU A 56 4.21 -1.67 -17.64
CA LEU A 56 2.88 -2.20 -18.00
C LEU A 56 1.79 -1.14 -17.87
N LEU A 57 1.84 -0.31 -16.82
CA LEU A 57 0.95 0.82 -16.67
C LEU A 57 1.12 1.83 -17.82
N GLY A 58 2.37 2.16 -18.21
CA GLY A 58 2.66 3.06 -19.33
C GLY A 58 2.14 2.51 -20.66
N LYS A 59 2.36 1.23 -20.94
CA LYS A 59 1.79 0.55 -22.12
C LYS A 59 0.26 0.60 -22.13
N TYR A 60 -0.38 0.34 -20.99
CA TYR A 60 -1.81 0.39 -20.82
C TYR A 60 -2.36 1.80 -21.13
N LEU A 61 -1.77 2.85 -20.54
CA LEU A 61 -2.16 4.23 -20.75
C LEU A 61 -2.11 4.63 -22.22
N LYS A 62 -1.01 4.26 -22.88
CA LYS A 62 -0.82 4.53 -24.32
C LYS A 62 -1.84 3.78 -25.18
N ALA A 63 -2.10 2.51 -24.87
CA ALA A 63 -3.02 1.67 -25.65
C ALA A 63 -4.48 2.12 -25.53
N ARG A 64 -4.91 2.49 -24.32
CA ARG A 64 -6.33 2.78 -24.04
C ARG A 64 -6.73 4.23 -24.31
N LYS A 65 -5.80 5.19 -24.36
CA LYS A 65 -6.06 6.64 -24.62
C LYS A 65 -7.32 7.15 -23.88
N ARG A 66 -7.49 6.73 -22.63
CA ARG A 66 -8.71 7.01 -21.86
C ARG A 66 -8.87 8.51 -21.60
N LYS A 67 -10.12 8.98 -21.65
CA LYS A 67 -10.47 10.36 -21.26
C LYS A 67 -10.59 10.55 -19.76
N ASP A 68 -10.90 9.47 -19.02
CA ASP A 68 -11.04 9.51 -17.56
C ASP A 68 -9.66 9.67 -16.90
N PRO A 69 -9.49 10.69 -16.06
CA PRO A 69 -8.23 10.92 -15.39
C PRO A 69 -7.97 9.81 -14.38
N ILE A 70 -6.91 9.04 -14.59
CA ILE A 70 -6.36 8.16 -13.56
C ILE A 70 -5.24 8.86 -12.82
N ARG A 71 -5.11 8.54 -11.54
CA ARG A 71 -4.13 9.12 -10.63
C ARG A 71 -3.13 8.03 -10.25
N ILE A 72 -1.86 8.27 -10.49
CA ILE A 72 -0.79 7.32 -10.16
C ILE A 72 0.07 7.90 -9.05
N VAL A 73 0.30 7.09 -8.02
CA VAL A 73 1.31 7.29 -7.00
C VAL A 73 2.43 6.30 -7.26
N SER A 74 3.66 6.80 -7.46
CA SER A 74 4.84 5.96 -7.53
C SER A 74 5.83 6.30 -6.42
N LYS A 75 6.93 5.55 -6.34
CA LYS A 75 7.87 5.65 -5.22
C LYS A 75 9.32 5.64 -5.71
N LEU A 76 10.16 6.45 -5.07
CA LEU A 76 11.60 6.46 -5.24
C LEU A 76 12.17 5.05 -5.01
N ARG A 77 13.10 4.61 -5.84
CA ARG A 77 13.77 3.33 -5.67
C ARG A 77 14.48 3.26 -4.31
N PRO A 78 14.22 2.24 -3.47
CA PRO A 78 14.87 2.10 -2.16
C PRO A 78 16.40 2.07 -2.29
N ASN A 79 17.09 2.60 -1.30
CA ASN A 79 18.56 2.66 -1.21
C ASN A 79 19.26 3.49 -2.30
N LEU A 80 18.53 4.17 -3.20
CA LEU A 80 19.13 5.00 -4.25
C LEU A 80 20.05 6.07 -3.66
N LEU A 81 19.62 6.72 -2.58
CA LEU A 81 20.32 7.88 -2.03
C LEU A 81 21.61 7.52 -1.29
N LYS A 82 21.77 6.27 -0.84
CA LYS A 82 23.02 5.79 -0.22
C LYS A 82 24.22 5.88 -1.16
N ASP A 83 23.97 5.70 -2.47
CA ASP A 83 25.04 5.79 -3.49
C ASP A 83 25.18 7.21 -4.04
N HIS A 84 24.30 8.15 -3.63
CA HIS A 84 24.18 9.51 -4.18
C HIS A 84 24.13 10.59 -3.10
N GLU A 85 24.73 10.38 -1.94
CA GLU A 85 24.68 11.31 -0.79
C GLU A 85 25.12 12.74 -1.13
N LYS A 86 26.03 12.90 -2.10
CA LYS A 86 26.54 14.22 -2.53
C LYS A 86 25.60 14.95 -3.51
N ASP A 87 24.63 14.24 -4.10
CA ASP A 87 23.68 14.79 -5.09
C ASP A 87 22.30 14.11 -4.93
N THR A 88 21.75 14.14 -3.72
CA THR A 88 20.43 13.54 -3.41
C THR A 88 19.32 14.14 -4.27
N ALA A 89 19.31 15.45 -4.44
CA ALA A 89 18.30 16.15 -5.24
C ALA A 89 18.36 15.74 -6.72
N GLY A 90 19.55 15.69 -7.31
CA GLY A 90 19.72 15.24 -8.68
C GLY A 90 19.35 13.74 -8.86
N ALA A 91 19.67 12.89 -7.89
CA ALA A 91 19.31 11.48 -7.93
C ALA A 91 17.79 11.26 -7.87
N ILE A 92 17.10 11.97 -6.97
CA ILE A 92 15.63 11.92 -6.88
C ILE A 92 14.99 12.37 -8.19
N ARG A 93 15.47 13.48 -8.77
CA ARG A 93 14.97 14.01 -10.02
C ARG A 93 15.13 13.01 -11.17
N ARG A 94 16.34 12.50 -11.37
CA ARG A 94 16.62 11.52 -12.44
C ARG A 94 15.76 10.27 -12.31
N GLU A 95 15.57 9.75 -11.08
CA GLU A 95 14.72 8.57 -10.90
C GLU A 95 13.23 8.88 -11.15
N LEU A 96 12.76 10.07 -10.81
CA LEU A 96 11.41 10.50 -11.17
C LEU A 96 11.26 10.61 -12.71
N GLU A 97 12.22 11.18 -13.41
CA GLU A 97 12.21 11.28 -14.87
C GLU A 97 12.17 9.89 -15.52
N ASN A 98 12.94 8.93 -15.01
CA ASN A 98 12.88 7.52 -15.42
C ASN A 98 11.50 6.89 -15.14
N THR A 99 10.89 7.20 -14.00
CA THR A 99 9.52 6.76 -13.66
C THR A 99 8.50 7.33 -14.64
N LEU A 100 8.57 8.62 -14.95
CA LEU A 100 7.67 9.28 -15.91
C LEU A 100 7.82 8.68 -17.33
N GLU A 101 9.06 8.39 -17.74
CA GLU A 101 9.33 7.72 -19.03
C GLU A 101 8.71 6.32 -19.06
N ARG A 102 8.91 5.49 -18.02
CA ARG A 102 8.31 4.14 -17.93
C ARG A 102 6.78 4.19 -17.95
N LEU A 103 6.19 5.14 -17.24
CA LEU A 103 4.74 5.37 -17.18
C LEU A 103 4.18 6.09 -18.42
N GLN A 104 5.04 6.65 -19.29
CA GLN A 104 4.64 7.46 -20.45
C GLN A 104 3.71 8.64 -20.05
N MET A 105 4.07 9.34 -18.98
CA MET A 105 3.34 10.46 -18.39
C MET A 105 4.25 11.68 -18.24
N ASP A 106 3.67 12.88 -18.34
CA ASP A 106 4.40 14.12 -18.13
C ASP A 106 4.49 14.49 -16.63
N ARG A 107 3.58 13.96 -15.81
CA ARG A 107 3.53 14.23 -14.36
C ARG A 107 2.83 13.11 -13.59
N LEU A 108 3.19 12.95 -12.30
CA LEU A 108 2.51 12.05 -11.36
C LEU A 108 1.48 12.77 -10.49
N ASN A 109 0.50 12.02 -9.99
CA ASN A 109 -0.36 12.48 -8.91
C ASN A 109 0.38 12.50 -7.56
N GLY A 110 1.21 11.50 -7.28
CA GLY A 110 2.01 11.41 -6.07
C GLY A 110 3.35 10.72 -6.28
N TYR A 111 4.36 11.17 -5.56
CA TYR A 111 5.68 10.54 -5.52
C TYR A 111 6.16 10.43 -4.09
N LEU A 112 6.41 9.21 -3.63
CA LEU A 112 6.75 8.92 -2.25
C LEU A 112 8.20 8.43 -2.12
N LEU A 113 8.83 8.68 -0.99
CA LEU A 113 9.99 7.91 -0.58
C LEU A 113 9.51 6.48 -0.24
N HIS A 114 10.10 5.47 -0.87
CA HIS A 114 9.72 4.06 -0.61
C HIS A 114 10.33 3.55 0.70
N ASP A 115 11.52 4.00 1.02
CA ASP A 115 12.19 3.79 2.31
C ASP A 115 12.18 5.11 3.09
N ALA A 116 11.55 5.12 4.25
CA ALA A 116 11.48 6.31 5.09
C ALA A 116 12.86 6.80 5.57
N GLN A 117 13.88 5.94 5.57
CA GLN A 117 15.24 6.34 5.94
C GLN A 117 15.86 7.30 4.92
N ASP A 118 15.38 7.30 3.66
CA ASP A 118 15.81 8.27 2.65
C ASP A 118 15.42 9.71 3.02
N PHE A 119 14.41 9.90 3.88
CA PHE A 119 13.97 11.21 4.36
C PHE A 119 15.05 11.97 5.15
N TYR A 120 15.91 11.26 5.83
CA TYR A 120 16.94 11.83 6.71
C TYR A 120 18.22 12.25 5.97
N PHE A 121 18.35 11.99 4.66
CA PHE A 121 19.44 12.56 3.88
C PHE A 121 19.24 14.06 3.69
N SER A 122 20.36 14.80 3.78
CA SER A 122 20.34 16.26 3.63
C SER A 122 19.73 16.70 2.31
N GLY A 123 18.83 17.68 2.36
CA GLY A 123 18.19 18.29 1.19
C GLY A 123 17.04 17.48 0.57
N VAL A 124 16.69 16.30 1.09
CA VAL A 124 15.61 15.47 0.53
C VAL A 124 14.24 16.17 0.65
N PRO A 125 13.82 16.76 1.80
CA PRO A 125 12.56 17.48 1.86
C PRO A 125 12.48 18.63 0.84
N ASP A 126 13.56 19.38 0.67
CA ASP A 126 13.64 20.47 -0.31
C ASP A 126 13.57 19.95 -1.75
N ALA A 127 14.23 18.83 -2.04
CA ALA A 127 14.17 18.19 -3.35
C ALA A 127 12.73 17.79 -3.69
N LEU A 128 12.01 17.17 -2.75
CA LEU A 128 10.61 16.78 -2.94
C LEU A 128 9.71 18.00 -3.19
N ARG A 129 9.89 19.10 -2.45
CA ARG A 129 9.15 20.36 -2.68
C ARG A 129 9.39 20.94 -4.07
N ARG A 130 10.65 20.95 -4.54
CA ARG A 130 11.00 21.40 -5.90
C ARG A 130 10.30 20.62 -6.99
N LEU A 131 10.14 19.30 -6.85
CA LEU A 131 9.39 18.50 -7.82
C LEU A 131 7.93 18.95 -7.95
N LYS A 132 7.31 19.44 -6.85
CA LYS A 132 5.95 20.02 -6.87
C LYS A 132 5.96 21.40 -7.55
N GLU A 133 6.91 22.27 -7.22
CA GLU A 133 7.07 23.61 -7.80
C GLU A 133 7.25 23.53 -9.33
N GLU A 134 8.03 22.56 -9.79
CA GLU A 134 8.25 22.26 -11.20
C GLU A 134 7.07 21.53 -11.86
N LYS A 135 6.03 21.20 -11.11
CA LYS A 135 4.80 20.51 -11.57
C LYS A 135 5.04 19.11 -12.16
N LEU A 136 6.16 18.49 -11.83
CA LEU A 136 6.44 17.10 -12.19
C LEU A 136 5.61 16.11 -11.36
N VAL A 137 5.27 16.51 -10.13
CA VAL A 137 4.36 15.78 -9.24
C VAL A 137 3.36 16.74 -8.62
N LYS A 138 2.16 16.25 -8.28
CA LYS A 138 1.16 17.04 -7.58
C LYS A 138 1.34 16.97 -6.06
N HIS A 139 1.68 15.80 -5.55
CA HIS A 139 1.84 15.51 -4.13
C HIS A 139 3.12 14.73 -3.88
N VAL A 140 3.73 14.96 -2.72
CA VAL A 140 4.91 14.22 -2.27
C VAL A 140 4.71 13.70 -0.86
N GLY A 141 5.46 12.69 -0.47
CA GLY A 141 5.37 12.11 0.86
C GLY A 141 6.27 10.90 1.04
N LEU A 142 5.91 10.02 1.97
CA LEU A 142 6.71 8.83 2.25
C LEU A 142 5.87 7.63 2.62
N SER A 143 6.43 6.44 2.37
CA SER A 143 5.93 5.15 2.86
C SER A 143 6.72 4.76 4.10
N ILE A 144 6.01 4.50 5.19
CA ILE A 144 6.60 4.20 6.49
C ILE A 144 6.25 2.81 6.99
N TYR A 145 7.09 2.26 7.87
CA TYR A 145 6.79 1.14 8.75
C TYR A 145 6.76 1.58 10.21
N GLU A 146 7.71 2.41 10.62
CA GLU A 146 7.80 2.93 11.98
C GLU A 146 7.11 4.30 12.06
N LEU A 147 6.23 4.49 13.05
CA LEU A 147 5.45 5.72 13.19
C LEU A 147 6.33 6.95 13.47
N ARG A 148 7.51 6.76 14.11
CA ARG A 148 8.48 7.85 14.32
C ARG A 148 8.91 8.55 13.02
N ASP A 149 9.02 7.78 11.92
CA ASP A 149 9.39 8.33 10.61
C ASP A 149 8.23 9.17 10.04
N GLY A 150 6.99 8.77 10.36
CA GLY A 150 5.80 9.53 10.04
C GLY A 150 5.70 10.84 10.82
N TYR A 151 5.99 10.79 12.12
CA TYR A 151 6.02 12.02 12.94
C TYR A 151 7.08 13.03 12.47
N ALA A 152 8.28 12.55 12.08
CA ALA A 152 9.28 13.41 11.46
C ALA A 152 8.78 14.08 10.17
N ALA A 153 7.92 13.40 9.41
CA ALA A 153 7.26 13.98 8.24
C ALA A 153 6.20 15.02 8.61
N LEU A 154 5.44 14.82 9.69
CA LEU A 154 4.45 15.81 10.16
C LEU A 154 5.10 17.13 10.58
N ASP A 155 6.31 17.07 11.14
CA ASP A 155 7.09 18.23 11.52
C ASP A 155 7.75 18.94 10.32
N THR A 156 7.50 18.48 9.09
CA THR A 156 8.14 18.99 7.88
C THR A 156 7.11 19.53 6.91
N ASP A 157 7.19 20.82 6.62
CA ASP A 157 6.28 21.49 5.69
C ASP A 157 6.38 20.93 4.26
N GLY A 158 5.24 20.87 3.58
CA GLY A 158 5.15 20.60 2.16
C GLY A 158 5.02 19.13 1.76
N LEU A 159 4.94 18.21 2.74
CA LEU A 159 4.56 16.82 2.51
C LEU A 159 3.03 16.67 2.56
N ASP A 160 2.49 15.87 1.64
CA ASP A 160 1.05 15.76 1.44
C ASP A 160 0.53 14.36 1.73
N TYR A 161 1.35 13.32 1.50
CA TYR A 161 0.93 11.93 1.54
C TYR A 161 1.76 11.13 2.54
N VAL A 162 1.09 10.30 3.31
CA VAL A 162 1.74 9.23 4.08
C VAL A 162 1.10 7.90 3.74
N GLN A 163 1.94 6.89 3.51
CA GLN A 163 1.50 5.51 3.28
C GLN A 163 2.08 4.61 4.37
N LEU A 164 1.21 3.90 5.12
CA LEU A 164 1.61 3.04 6.23
C LEU A 164 0.85 1.71 6.23
N PRO A 165 1.39 0.66 6.86
CA PRO A 165 0.62 -0.56 7.07
C PRO A 165 -0.54 -0.31 8.04
N TYR A 166 -1.70 -0.85 7.71
CA TYR A 166 -2.86 -0.90 8.60
C TYR A 166 -3.72 -2.12 8.24
N SER A 167 -4.02 -2.92 9.24
CA SER A 167 -4.84 -4.13 9.12
C SER A 167 -5.45 -4.48 10.47
N VAL A 168 -6.26 -5.54 10.54
CA VAL A 168 -6.78 -6.01 11.83
C VAL A 168 -5.67 -6.38 12.82
N LEU A 169 -4.49 -6.81 12.35
CA LEU A 169 -3.34 -7.11 13.21
C LEU A 169 -2.39 -5.93 13.41
N ASP A 170 -2.32 -4.98 12.50
CA ASP A 170 -1.47 -3.78 12.64
C ASP A 170 -2.34 -2.53 12.78
N GLN A 171 -2.66 -2.21 14.01
CA GLN A 171 -3.52 -1.07 14.35
C GLN A 171 -2.74 0.11 14.95
N ARG A 172 -1.40 0.05 14.99
CA ARG A 172 -0.55 1.06 15.63
C ARG A 172 -0.86 2.46 15.16
N GLY A 173 -1.11 2.65 13.86
CA GLY A 173 -1.44 3.97 13.29
C GLY A 173 -2.63 4.67 13.96
N ILE A 174 -3.61 3.92 14.46
CA ILE A 174 -4.75 4.44 15.21
C ILE A 174 -4.47 4.43 16.73
N GLN A 175 -3.95 3.32 17.26
CA GLN A 175 -3.72 3.16 18.70
C GLN A 175 -2.73 4.16 19.27
N GLU A 176 -1.70 4.53 18.50
CA GLU A 176 -0.69 5.52 18.87
C GLU A 176 -1.01 6.93 18.31
N SER A 177 -2.25 7.16 17.87
CA SER A 177 -2.78 8.45 17.37
C SER A 177 -2.14 9.02 16.12
N PHE A 178 -1.23 8.30 15.45
CA PHE A 178 -0.53 8.82 14.28
C PHE A 178 -1.47 9.19 13.11
N ILE A 179 -2.44 8.31 12.78
CA ILE A 179 -3.40 8.58 11.68
C ILE A 179 -4.25 9.80 11.99
N PRO A 180 -4.85 9.96 13.20
CA PRO A 180 -5.52 11.19 13.61
C PRO A 180 -4.65 12.44 13.46
N ASP A 181 -3.39 12.39 13.91
CA ASP A 181 -2.48 13.52 13.85
C ASP A 181 -2.10 13.88 12.40
N ALA A 182 -1.85 12.87 11.55
CA ALA A 182 -1.56 13.07 10.13
C ALA A 182 -2.73 13.74 9.40
N VAL A 183 -3.96 13.30 9.65
CA VAL A 183 -5.17 13.93 9.08
C VAL A 183 -5.34 15.35 9.59
N SER A 184 -5.12 15.59 10.88
CA SER A 184 -5.20 16.93 11.48
C SER A 184 -4.15 17.89 10.91
N ALA A 185 -2.98 17.37 10.52
CA ALA A 185 -1.93 18.12 9.82
C ALA A 185 -2.23 18.30 8.31
N GLY A 186 -3.35 17.81 7.81
CA GLY A 186 -3.76 17.94 6.40
C GLY A 186 -3.15 16.90 5.45
N MET A 187 -2.51 15.85 5.96
CA MET A 187 -1.97 14.80 5.13
C MET A 187 -3.07 13.83 4.67
N THR A 188 -2.92 13.33 3.46
CA THR A 188 -3.72 12.22 2.94
C THR A 188 -3.10 10.89 3.36
N VAL A 189 -3.88 10.05 4.02
CA VAL A 189 -3.44 8.76 4.55
C VAL A 189 -3.80 7.63 3.58
N PHE A 190 -2.78 6.92 3.13
CA PHE A 190 -2.90 5.66 2.40
C PHE A 190 -2.55 4.51 3.34
N THR A 191 -3.41 3.52 3.43
CA THR A 191 -3.08 2.28 4.15
C THR A 191 -2.77 1.16 3.19
N ARG A 192 -1.81 0.32 3.54
CA ARG A 192 -1.41 -0.87 2.80
C ARG A 192 -1.35 -2.09 3.71
N SER A 193 -1.04 -3.25 3.15
CA SER A 193 -0.88 -4.51 3.90
C SER A 193 -2.17 -5.03 4.55
N ALA A 194 -3.35 -4.68 4.02
CA ALA A 194 -4.65 -5.14 4.51
C ALA A 194 -4.73 -6.65 4.75
N PHE A 195 -4.05 -7.43 3.91
CA PHE A 195 -4.04 -8.90 3.94
C PHE A 195 -2.68 -9.48 4.39
N LEU A 196 -1.72 -8.65 4.81
CA LEU A 196 -0.34 -9.04 5.17
C LEU A 196 0.26 -10.01 4.13
N GLN A 197 0.37 -9.57 2.85
CA GLN A 197 0.83 -10.39 1.72
C GLN A 197 0.05 -11.70 1.52
N GLY A 198 -1.20 -11.76 1.99
CA GLY A 198 -2.07 -12.93 1.92
C GLY A 198 -2.08 -13.79 3.18
N LEU A 199 -1.23 -13.53 4.18
CA LEU A 199 -1.17 -14.30 5.43
C LEU A 199 -2.54 -14.38 6.13
N LEU A 200 -3.27 -13.26 6.21
CA LEU A 200 -4.57 -13.21 6.88
C LEU A 200 -5.67 -14.05 6.19
N MET A 201 -5.44 -14.44 4.94
CA MET A 201 -6.36 -15.27 4.15
C MET A 201 -5.90 -16.72 4.01
N MET A 202 -4.75 -17.08 4.62
CA MET A 202 -4.23 -18.46 4.52
C MET A 202 -4.99 -19.41 5.43
N GLU A 203 -5.15 -20.64 4.95
CA GLU A 203 -5.50 -21.79 5.80
C GLU A 203 -4.34 -22.07 6.76
N THR A 204 -4.67 -22.43 8.00
CA THR A 204 -3.70 -22.63 9.10
C THR A 204 -2.57 -23.60 8.72
N GLU A 205 -2.90 -24.69 8.00
CA GLU A 205 -1.99 -25.75 7.56
C GLU A 205 -1.00 -25.29 6.48
N ARG A 206 -1.29 -24.19 5.81
CA ARG A 206 -0.47 -23.61 4.73
C ARG A 206 0.43 -22.49 5.19
N VAL A 207 0.32 -22.05 6.45
CA VAL A 207 1.16 -20.99 7.01
C VAL A 207 2.62 -21.49 7.05
N PRO A 208 3.59 -20.73 6.50
CA PRO A 208 5.00 -21.11 6.55
C PRO A 208 5.52 -21.19 7.99
N GLU A 209 6.41 -22.15 8.26
CA GLU A 209 6.94 -22.42 9.60
C GLU A 209 7.50 -21.16 10.30
N HIS A 210 8.22 -20.32 9.58
CA HIS A 210 8.78 -19.07 10.12
C HIS A 210 7.72 -18.01 10.52
N LEU A 211 6.43 -18.27 10.24
CA LEU A 211 5.27 -17.44 10.61
C LEU A 211 4.31 -18.16 11.57
N TYR A 212 4.69 -19.30 12.17
CA TYR A 212 3.82 -20.02 13.11
C TYR A 212 3.44 -19.18 14.34
N SER A 213 4.23 -18.16 14.70
CA SER A 213 3.84 -17.20 15.73
C SER A 213 2.55 -16.43 15.38
N ALA A 214 2.16 -16.36 14.12
CA ALA A 214 0.92 -15.74 13.70
C ALA A 214 -0.32 -16.64 13.90
N LEU A 215 -0.16 -17.96 14.05
CA LEU A 215 -1.27 -18.92 14.10
C LEU A 215 -2.32 -18.59 15.19
N PRO A 216 -1.96 -18.22 16.43
CA PRO A 216 -2.96 -17.87 17.44
C PRO A 216 -3.82 -16.65 17.03
N TYR A 217 -3.23 -15.69 16.33
CA TYR A 217 -3.94 -14.51 15.82
C TYR A 217 -4.89 -14.86 14.67
N LEU A 218 -4.45 -15.73 13.74
CA LEU A 218 -5.28 -16.20 12.63
C LEU A 218 -6.49 -16.99 13.14
N GLN A 219 -6.26 -17.92 14.06
CA GLN A 219 -7.33 -18.68 14.70
C GLN A 219 -8.33 -17.78 15.42
N LYS A 220 -7.82 -16.77 16.15
CA LYS A 220 -8.69 -15.82 16.84
C LYS A 220 -9.50 -14.96 15.87
N LEU A 221 -8.92 -14.57 14.74
CA LEU A 221 -9.63 -13.86 13.69
C LEU A 221 -10.77 -14.74 13.09
N ASP A 222 -10.48 -16.02 12.85
CA ASP A 222 -11.48 -16.97 12.34
C ASP A 222 -12.63 -17.17 13.34
N GLU A 223 -12.32 -17.37 14.64
CA GLU A 223 -13.33 -17.46 15.70
C GLU A 223 -14.25 -16.22 15.76
N LEU A 224 -13.69 -15.02 15.61
CA LEU A 224 -14.49 -13.79 15.61
C LEU A 224 -15.37 -13.69 14.37
N CYS A 225 -14.84 -14.00 13.21
CA CYS A 225 -15.60 -14.00 11.96
C CYS A 225 -16.75 -15.02 12.02
N GLU A 226 -16.50 -16.22 12.56
CA GLU A 226 -17.51 -17.26 12.76
C GLU A 226 -18.59 -16.82 13.77
N LYS A 227 -18.18 -16.31 14.93
CA LYS A 227 -19.08 -15.78 15.97
C LYS A 227 -20.09 -14.79 15.42
N TYR A 228 -19.66 -13.89 14.55
CA TYR A 228 -20.49 -12.85 13.95
C TYR A 228 -21.09 -13.25 12.58
N GLN A 229 -20.83 -14.46 12.09
CA GLN A 229 -21.29 -14.96 10.79
C GLN A 229 -20.87 -14.04 9.62
N VAL A 230 -19.66 -13.47 9.69
CA VAL A 230 -19.07 -12.60 8.68
C VAL A 230 -17.93 -13.34 7.98
N ARG A 231 -17.85 -13.26 6.65
CA ARG A 231 -16.70 -13.82 5.93
C ARG A 231 -15.44 -13.03 6.29
N LYS A 232 -14.32 -13.73 6.51
CA LYS A 232 -13.04 -13.13 6.86
C LYS A 232 -12.66 -11.97 5.92
N ILE A 233 -12.84 -12.16 4.61
CA ILE A 233 -12.51 -11.15 3.60
C ILE A 233 -13.34 -9.86 3.76
N ASP A 234 -14.62 -9.97 4.13
CA ASP A 234 -15.47 -8.81 4.39
C ASP A 234 -14.98 -8.06 5.64
N ALA A 235 -14.64 -8.81 6.69
CA ALA A 235 -14.10 -8.22 7.91
C ALA A 235 -12.80 -7.46 7.64
N LEU A 236 -11.87 -8.02 6.87
CA LEU A 236 -10.58 -7.40 6.56
C LEU A 236 -10.73 -6.11 5.73
N ILE A 237 -11.61 -6.09 4.74
CA ILE A 237 -11.84 -4.92 3.88
C ILE A 237 -12.56 -3.82 4.68
N HIS A 238 -13.66 -4.15 5.34
CA HIS A 238 -14.48 -3.16 6.05
C HIS A 238 -13.81 -2.61 7.30
N PHE A 239 -12.98 -3.41 7.99
CA PHE A 239 -12.16 -2.91 9.10
C PHE A 239 -11.35 -1.67 8.73
N ILE A 240 -10.89 -1.60 7.48
CA ILE A 240 -10.07 -0.49 6.99
C ILE A 240 -10.95 0.57 6.33
N THR A 241 -11.84 0.16 5.43
CA THR A 241 -12.60 1.13 4.62
C THR A 241 -13.62 1.91 5.44
N ASP A 242 -14.08 1.37 6.57
CA ASP A 242 -15.03 2.04 7.47
C ASP A 242 -14.33 2.98 8.47
N GLU A 243 -12.99 3.00 8.51
CA GLU A 243 -12.23 3.96 9.31
C GLU A 243 -12.17 5.32 8.57
N GLU A 244 -12.93 6.30 9.05
CA GLU A 244 -13.16 7.59 8.38
C GLU A 244 -11.90 8.44 8.19
N ARG A 245 -10.86 8.19 8.99
CA ARG A 245 -9.57 8.90 8.95
C ARG A 245 -8.62 8.36 7.88
N ILE A 246 -8.96 7.27 7.22
CA ILE A 246 -8.20 6.70 6.11
C ILE A 246 -8.81 7.17 4.80
N GLN A 247 -8.02 7.77 3.91
CA GLN A 247 -8.50 8.21 2.60
C GLN A 247 -8.39 7.12 1.54
N TYR A 248 -7.33 6.29 1.59
CA TYR A 248 -7.13 5.25 0.58
C TYR A 248 -6.72 3.91 1.21
N LEU A 249 -7.41 2.84 0.79
CA LEU A 249 -6.97 1.46 0.98
C LEU A 249 -6.21 1.00 -0.25
N VAL A 250 -4.89 0.82 -0.12
CA VAL A 250 -4.05 0.19 -1.16
C VAL A 250 -4.16 -1.34 -1.02
N PHE A 251 -4.69 -1.98 -2.06
CA PHE A 251 -4.85 -3.43 -2.11
C PHE A 251 -4.34 -3.98 -3.44
N GLY A 252 -3.73 -5.16 -3.39
CA GLY A 252 -3.29 -5.88 -4.58
C GLY A 252 -4.19 -7.08 -4.89
N VAL A 253 -4.19 -7.49 -6.14
CA VAL A 253 -4.90 -8.67 -6.63
C VAL A 253 -4.03 -9.45 -7.61
N ASP A 254 -4.25 -10.75 -7.69
CA ASP A 254 -3.58 -11.64 -8.62
C ASP A 254 -4.45 -11.91 -9.86
N THR A 255 -5.78 -11.81 -9.73
CA THR A 255 -6.74 -12.11 -10.79
C THR A 255 -7.88 -11.07 -10.85
N LYS A 256 -8.57 -11.04 -11.99
CA LYS A 256 -9.75 -10.22 -12.23
C LYS A 256 -10.91 -10.61 -11.31
N GLU A 257 -11.05 -11.90 -11.02
CA GLU A 257 -12.10 -12.43 -10.14
C GLU A 257 -11.92 -11.91 -8.71
N GLN A 258 -10.67 -11.91 -8.20
CA GLN A 258 -10.35 -11.30 -6.90
C GLN A 258 -10.69 -9.80 -6.90
N LEU A 259 -10.32 -9.08 -7.96
CA LEU A 259 -10.64 -7.66 -8.08
C LEU A 259 -12.15 -7.42 -8.01
N LEU A 260 -12.94 -8.14 -8.80
CA LEU A 260 -14.41 -8.03 -8.79
C LEU A 260 -15.01 -8.40 -7.43
N GLN A 261 -14.47 -9.42 -6.76
CA GLN A 261 -14.91 -9.81 -5.43
C GLN A 261 -14.67 -8.66 -4.42
N TYR A 262 -13.48 -8.04 -4.43
CA TYR A 262 -13.15 -6.96 -3.49
C TYR A 262 -13.98 -5.71 -3.76
N ILE A 263 -14.21 -5.37 -5.03
CA ILE A 263 -15.10 -4.26 -5.42
C ILE A 263 -16.53 -4.54 -4.94
N HIS A 264 -17.04 -5.76 -5.15
CA HIS A 264 -18.38 -6.13 -4.71
C HIS A 264 -18.55 -6.03 -3.18
N ILE A 265 -17.56 -6.52 -2.42
CA ILE A 265 -17.55 -6.40 -0.95
C ILE A 265 -17.57 -4.92 -0.55
N TYR A 266 -16.68 -4.12 -1.10
CA TYR A 266 -16.59 -2.69 -0.83
C TYR A 266 -17.90 -1.93 -1.09
N GLN A 267 -18.58 -2.24 -2.20
CA GLN A 267 -19.79 -1.55 -2.62
C GLN A 267 -21.05 -2.00 -1.87
N ASN A 268 -21.14 -3.27 -1.49
CA ASN A 268 -22.38 -3.89 -1.01
C ASN A 268 -22.25 -4.52 0.38
N GLY A 269 -21.04 -4.63 0.92
CA GLY A 269 -20.81 -5.24 2.21
C GLY A 269 -20.94 -4.26 3.37
N LYS A 270 -21.08 -4.82 4.56
CA LYS A 270 -20.96 -4.16 5.86
C LYS A 270 -20.58 -5.21 6.89
N ILE A 271 -19.92 -4.80 7.95
CA ILE A 271 -19.70 -5.65 9.13
C ILE A 271 -20.46 -5.09 10.33
N PRO A 272 -20.90 -5.93 11.27
CA PRO A 272 -21.48 -5.47 12.53
C PRO A 272 -20.50 -4.56 13.29
N LEU A 273 -21.02 -3.51 13.88
CA LEU A 273 -20.21 -2.58 14.68
C LEU A 273 -19.52 -3.32 15.84
N GLU A 274 -20.23 -4.28 16.44
CA GLU A 274 -19.73 -5.11 17.53
C GLU A 274 -18.50 -5.93 17.10
N LEU A 275 -18.49 -6.47 15.86
CA LEU A 275 -17.31 -7.15 15.32
C LEU A 275 -16.16 -6.17 15.14
N ALA A 276 -16.40 -5.00 14.55
CA ALA A 276 -15.35 -3.99 14.34
C ALA A 276 -14.72 -3.58 15.67
N GLU A 277 -15.51 -3.34 16.71
CA GLU A 277 -15.04 -3.00 18.05
C GLU A 277 -14.28 -4.16 18.72
N GLU A 278 -14.74 -5.40 18.54
CA GLU A 278 -14.06 -6.57 19.10
C GLU A 278 -12.72 -6.82 18.41
N LEU A 279 -12.62 -6.64 17.08
CA LEU A 279 -11.36 -6.70 16.33
C LEU A 279 -10.37 -5.64 16.82
N LYS A 280 -10.82 -4.40 17.05
CA LYS A 280 -9.99 -3.32 17.59
C LYS A 280 -9.43 -3.64 18.98
N LYS A 281 -10.20 -4.29 19.83
CA LYS A 281 -9.81 -4.65 21.20
C LYS A 281 -8.94 -5.90 21.28
N THR A 282 -9.19 -6.86 20.38
CA THR A 282 -8.53 -8.18 20.43
C THR A 282 -7.08 -8.10 19.93
N PHE A 283 -6.83 -7.37 18.85
CA PHE A 283 -5.53 -7.36 18.20
C PHE A 283 -4.74 -6.09 18.56
N THR A 284 -4.35 -6.02 19.83
CA THR A 284 -3.47 -4.99 20.35
C THR A 284 -2.07 -5.57 20.59
N ASN A 285 -1.02 -4.80 20.34
CA ASN A 285 0.38 -5.19 20.59
C ASN A 285 0.83 -6.49 19.88
N VAL A 286 0.42 -6.67 18.63
CA VAL A 286 0.91 -7.78 17.80
C VAL A 286 2.40 -7.56 17.48
N GLU A 287 3.20 -8.62 17.55
CA GLU A 287 4.64 -8.57 17.38
C GLU A 287 5.03 -8.05 15.98
N LYS A 288 6.07 -7.21 15.93
CA LYS A 288 6.57 -6.63 14.68
C LYS A 288 6.99 -7.71 13.65
N GLU A 289 7.50 -8.83 14.12
CA GLU A 289 7.90 -9.96 13.31
C GLU A 289 6.74 -10.56 12.51
N ILE A 290 5.50 -10.36 12.96
CA ILE A 290 4.28 -10.79 12.28
C ILE A 290 3.79 -9.71 11.32
N ILE A 291 3.68 -8.47 11.79
CA ILE A 291 3.04 -7.38 11.05
C ILE A 291 3.98 -6.63 10.09
N PHE A 292 5.29 -6.95 10.10
CA PHE A 292 6.28 -6.36 9.20
C PHE A 292 6.80 -7.38 8.18
N PRO A 293 6.17 -7.52 7.00
CA PRO A 293 6.60 -8.47 5.99
C PRO A 293 8.06 -8.33 5.51
N ASN A 294 8.65 -7.15 5.64
CA ASN A 294 10.06 -6.93 5.33
C ASN A 294 11.02 -7.64 6.30
N LEU A 295 10.54 -8.11 7.46
CA LEU A 295 11.32 -8.91 8.40
C LEU A 295 11.23 -10.43 8.13
N TRP A 296 10.23 -10.89 7.39
CA TRP A 296 10.00 -12.31 7.15
C TRP A 296 11.15 -13.01 6.41
N SER A 297 11.79 -12.33 5.45
CA SER A 297 12.92 -12.87 4.71
C SER A 297 14.20 -13.03 5.56
N LYS A 298 14.33 -12.25 6.63
CA LYS A 298 15.47 -12.34 7.57
C LYS A 298 15.34 -13.57 8.47
N ASN A 299 14.12 -13.97 8.80
CA ASN A 299 13.84 -15.14 9.62
C ASN A 299 14.00 -16.47 8.86
N ARG A 300 13.78 -16.47 7.52
CA ARG A 300 14.09 -17.64 6.65
C ARG A 300 15.56 -18.11 6.69
N LYS A 301 16.50 -17.24 7.06
CA LYS A 301 17.95 -17.55 7.09
C LYS A 301 18.45 -17.99 8.48
N ARG A 302 17.57 -18.01 9.47
CA ARG A 302 17.92 -18.39 10.88
C ARG A 302 17.37 -19.75 11.31
N GLY A 303 16.59 -20.43 10.51
CA GLY A 303 16.18 -21.82 10.60
C GLY A 303 16.88 -22.61 9.51
#